data_7056377039bb6c8a8c751c3017d62b8a
#
_entry.id   7056377039bb6c8a8c751c3017d62b8a
#
_cell.length_a   1.000
_cell.length_b   1.000
_cell.length_c   1.000
_cell.angle_alpha   90.00
_cell.angle_beta   90.00
_cell.angle_gamma   90.00
#
_symmetry.space_group_name_H-M   'P 1'
#
loop_
_entity.id
_entity.type
_entity.pdbx_description
1 polymer ?
#
loop_
_entity_poly.entity_id
_entity_poly.type
_entity_poly.pdbx_seq_one_letter_code
_entity_poly.pdbx_strand_id
1 'polypeptide(L)'
;AVKFKRWKIGVDGLEVIIAEAGISSWYNYYRENGLVTSPGGYPGEDFDSLAELTYSRNLLAGDYIRGNGAHQADLEKVKEQLDRKTGDYNQFWHDRNYLLNAHKVQAEVVFTHGSQDWNVKPLHVYQMFHALPSHINKHLFFHHGAHVYMNNWQSIDFRESMNALLSKKLLGIDSGYQLPTVIWQDNIAPQKW
;
A
#
# COMPACT_ATOMS: atom_id res chain seq x y z
N ALA A 1 -5.32 2.13 5.04
CA ALA A 1 -5.78 0.96 5.83
C ALA A 1 -7.09 0.35 5.29
N VAL A 2 -8.05 1.14 4.81
CA VAL A 2 -9.33 0.61 4.29
C VAL A 2 -9.15 -0.19 3.00
N LYS A 3 -8.22 0.19 2.12
CA LYS A 3 -7.96 -0.51 0.86
C LYS A 3 -7.53 -1.97 1.08
N PHE A 4 -6.65 -2.24 2.04
CA PHE A 4 -6.12 -3.59 2.27
C PHE A 4 -7.07 -4.52 3.03
N LYS A 5 -7.98 -4.01 3.84
CA LYS A 5 -8.97 -4.84 4.53
C LYS A 5 -9.93 -5.53 3.54
N ARG A 6 -10.24 -4.89 2.41
CA ARG A 6 -11.08 -5.47 1.35
C ARG A 6 -10.38 -6.58 0.56
N TRP A 7 -9.03 -6.59 0.51
CA TRP A 7 -8.29 -7.68 -0.13
C TRP A 7 -8.42 -9.02 0.59
N LYS A 8 -8.70 -9.00 1.89
CA LYS A 8 -8.79 -10.21 2.72
C LYS A 8 -9.96 -11.13 2.39
N ILE A 9 -11.01 -10.68 1.73
CA ILE A 9 -12.28 -11.42 1.67
C ILE A 9 -12.88 -11.57 0.27
N GLY A 10 -12.21 -11.08 -0.78
CA GLY A 10 -12.85 -10.96 -2.09
C GLY A 10 -14.14 -10.13 -1.99
N VAL A 11 -14.32 -9.13 -2.79
CA VAL A 11 -15.53 -8.28 -2.79
C VAL A 11 -16.20 -8.42 -4.13
N ASP A 12 -17.45 -8.88 -4.12
CA ASP A 12 -18.26 -8.97 -5.33
C ASP A 12 -18.35 -7.60 -6.00
N GLY A 13 -18.14 -7.54 -7.30
CA GLY A 13 -18.15 -6.30 -8.07
C GLY A 13 -16.86 -5.47 -7.97
N LEU A 14 -15.83 -5.95 -7.28
CA LEU A 14 -14.52 -5.31 -7.30
C LEU A 14 -13.70 -5.84 -8.47
N GLU A 15 -13.72 -5.12 -9.58
CA GLU A 15 -13.08 -5.54 -10.84
C GLU A 15 -11.60 -5.18 -10.91
N VAL A 16 -11.20 -4.03 -10.35
CA VAL A 16 -9.84 -3.50 -10.44
C VAL A 16 -9.40 -2.90 -9.11
N ILE A 17 -8.14 -3.15 -8.76
CA ILE A 17 -7.43 -2.51 -7.64
C ILE A 17 -6.25 -1.74 -8.21
N ILE A 18 -6.17 -0.44 -7.95
CA ILE A 18 -5.00 0.38 -8.25
C ILE A 18 -4.32 0.69 -6.92
N ALA A 19 -3.16 0.09 -6.70
CA ALA A 19 -2.42 0.18 -5.45
C ALA A 19 -1.15 1.01 -5.63
N GLU A 20 -1.14 2.21 -5.06
CA GLU A 20 0.00 3.12 -5.12
C GLU A 20 0.80 3.03 -3.82
N ALA A 21 2.09 2.69 -3.92
CA ALA A 21 3.05 2.59 -2.82
C ALA A 21 2.47 1.90 -1.57
N GLY A 22 1.85 0.73 -1.77
CA GLY A 22 1.08 0.05 -0.72
C GLY A 22 1.94 -0.84 0.19
N ILE A 23 1.68 -0.79 1.51
CA ILE A 23 2.30 -1.67 2.50
C ILE A 23 1.68 -3.07 2.38
N SER A 24 2.50 -4.11 2.21
CA SER A 24 2.05 -5.51 2.16
C SER A 24 2.05 -6.20 3.54
N SER A 25 2.92 -5.77 4.44
CA SER A 25 3.03 -6.26 5.81
C SER A 25 3.47 -5.13 6.74
N TRP A 26 2.69 -4.86 7.79
CA TRP A 26 3.05 -3.83 8.75
C TRP A 26 4.26 -4.21 9.59
N TYR A 27 4.49 -5.51 9.79
CA TYR A 27 5.71 -5.98 10.43
C TYR A 27 6.94 -5.62 9.61
N ASN A 28 6.95 -5.93 8.32
CA ASN A 28 8.06 -5.60 7.42
C ASN A 28 8.29 -4.09 7.28
N TYR A 29 7.27 -3.29 7.59
CA TYR A 29 7.38 -1.83 7.55
C TYR A 29 8.03 -1.25 8.82
N TYR A 30 7.64 -1.71 10.02
CA TYR A 30 8.11 -1.19 11.31
C TYR A 30 9.14 -2.07 12.03
N ARG A 31 9.29 -3.33 11.63
CA ARG A 31 10.15 -4.34 12.26
C ARG A 31 11.02 -5.06 11.22
N GLU A 32 11.54 -4.30 10.27
CA GLU A 32 12.36 -4.86 9.20
C GLU A 32 13.54 -5.65 9.79
N ASN A 33 13.64 -6.93 9.39
CA ASN A 33 14.64 -7.87 9.90
C ASN A 33 14.65 -8.02 11.43
N GLY A 34 13.50 -7.84 12.10
CA GLY A 34 13.40 -7.94 13.56
C GLY A 34 13.92 -6.72 14.32
N LEU A 35 14.29 -5.66 13.63
CA LEU A 35 14.70 -4.39 14.23
C LEU A 35 13.52 -3.45 14.34
N VAL A 36 13.41 -2.76 15.47
CA VAL A 36 12.45 -1.64 15.60
C VAL A 36 12.96 -0.48 14.76
N THR A 37 12.28 -0.21 13.65
CA THR A 37 12.66 0.84 12.71
C THR A 37 11.64 1.97 12.70
N SER A 38 12.10 3.18 12.37
CA SER A 38 11.24 4.34 12.14
C SER A 38 11.27 4.64 10.63
N PRO A 39 10.27 4.17 9.87
CA PRO A 39 10.26 4.43 8.45
C PRO A 39 10.10 5.92 8.18
N GLY A 40 10.62 6.34 7.04
CA GLY A 40 10.45 7.70 6.60
C GLY A 40 11.29 8.74 7.31
N GLY A 41 12.29 8.33 8.09
CA GLY A 41 13.16 9.26 8.78
C GLY A 41 12.48 10.06 9.90
N TYR A 42 11.34 9.59 10.41
CA TYR A 42 10.66 10.16 11.57
C TYR A 42 11.10 9.44 12.84
N PRO A 43 12.14 9.94 13.55
CA PRO A 43 12.67 9.28 14.73
C PRO A 43 11.59 9.04 15.78
N GLY A 44 11.52 7.80 16.28
CA GLY A 44 10.53 7.42 17.27
C GLY A 44 9.12 7.15 16.74
N GLU A 45 8.89 7.27 15.44
CA GLU A 45 7.63 6.84 14.85
C GLU A 45 7.49 5.32 14.93
N ASP A 46 6.31 4.86 15.34
CA ASP A 46 5.91 3.47 15.31
C ASP A 46 4.42 3.40 15.00
N PHE A 47 3.86 2.21 14.92
CA PHE A 47 2.47 2.00 14.54
C PHE A 47 1.47 2.77 15.42
N ASP A 48 1.75 2.94 16.69
CA ASP A 48 0.90 3.73 17.61
C ASP A 48 0.81 5.21 17.21
N SER A 49 1.92 5.82 16.77
CA SER A 49 1.92 7.20 16.25
C SER A 49 1.03 7.34 15.00
N LEU A 50 1.15 6.38 14.08
CA LEU A 50 0.29 6.36 12.90
C LEU A 50 -1.18 6.08 13.25
N ALA A 51 -1.44 5.21 14.23
CA ALA A 51 -2.78 4.96 14.73
C ALA A 51 -3.40 6.23 15.31
N GLU A 52 -2.65 7.00 16.10
CA GLU A 52 -3.11 8.28 16.64
C GLU A 52 -3.49 9.26 15.52
N LEU A 53 -2.67 9.39 14.49
CA LEU A 53 -3.00 10.21 13.31
C LEU A 53 -4.34 9.84 12.67
N THR A 54 -4.72 8.57 12.69
CA THR A 54 -5.98 8.11 12.09
C THR A 54 -7.22 8.49 12.91
N TYR A 55 -7.07 8.83 14.18
CA TYR A 55 -8.15 9.31 15.04
C TYR A 55 -8.35 10.82 14.97
N SER A 56 -7.39 11.53 14.40
CA SER A 56 -7.40 12.98 14.31
C SER A 56 -7.86 13.45 12.92
N ARG A 57 -8.69 14.49 12.89
CA ARG A 57 -8.99 15.26 11.68
C ARG A 57 -8.02 16.41 11.51
N ASN A 58 -7.61 17.00 12.62
CA ASN A 58 -6.64 18.08 12.66
C ASN A 58 -5.86 18.03 14.00
N LEU A 59 -4.68 17.44 13.95
CA LEU A 59 -3.82 17.31 15.14
C LEU A 59 -3.45 18.65 15.78
N LEU A 60 -3.18 19.66 14.95
CA LEU A 60 -2.78 20.99 15.45
C LEU A 60 -3.92 21.68 16.20
N ALA A 61 -5.15 21.42 15.81
CA ALA A 61 -6.34 21.95 16.48
C ALA A 61 -6.86 21.05 17.61
N GLY A 62 -6.25 19.87 17.81
CA GLY A 62 -6.76 18.89 18.76
C GLY A 62 -8.15 18.31 18.38
N ASP A 63 -8.48 18.35 17.09
CA ASP A 63 -9.78 17.90 16.59
C ASP A 63 -9.75 16.40 16.32
N TYR A 64 -10.25 15.60 17.26
CA TYR A 64 -10.31 14.15 17.17
C TYR A 64 -11.69 13.67 16.75
N ILE A 65 -11.74 12.69 15.84
CA ILE A 65 -12.98 12.16 15.25
C ILE A 65 -13.96 11.66 16.33
N ARG A 66 -13.46 11.11 17.42
CA ARG A 66 -14.26 10.53 18.54
C ARG A 66 -14.19 11.36 19.82
N GLY A 67 -13.74 12.59 19.71
CA GLY A 67 -13.51 13.43 20.88
C GLY A 67 -12.15 13.20 21.54
N ASN A 68 -11.72 14.16 22.30
CA ASN A 68 -10.40 14.16 22.94
C ASN A 68 -10.32 13.03 23.98
N GLY A 69 -9.33 12.15 23.86
CA GLY A 69 -9.09 11.04 24.78
C GLY A 69 -9.95 9.78 24.57
N ALA A 70 -10.96 9.79 23.69
CA ALA A 70 -11.82 8.62 23.47
C ALA A 70 -11.09 7.40 22.86
N HIS A 71 -9.93 7.63 22.24
CA HIS A 71 -9.08 6.63 21.63
C HIS A 71 -7.93 6.16 22.53
N GLN A 72 -7.76 6.77 23.71
CA GLN A 72 -6.58 6.52 24.56
C GLN A 72 -6.45 5.03 24.96
N ALA A 73 -7.54 4.38 25.31
CA ALA A 73 -7.52 2.96 25.65
C ALA A 73 -7.14 2.07 24.48
N ASP A 74 -7.57 2.44 23.26
CA ASP A 74 -7.19 1.73 22.03
C ASP A 74 -5.69 1.91 21.75
N LEU A 75 -5.15 3.11 21.94
CA LEU A 75 -3.73 3.39 21.75
C LEU A 75 -2.85 2.65 22.77
N GLU A 76 -3.23 2.62 24.05
CA GLU A 76 -2.48 1.86 25.06
C GLU A 76 -2.45 0.37 24.73
N LYS A 77 -3.59 -0.20 24.31
CA LYS A 77 -3.65 -1.58 23.83
C LYS A 77 -2.75 -1.83 22.61
N VAL A 78 -2.71 -0.89 21.68
CA VAL A 78 -1.80 -0.96 20.53
C VAL A 78 -0.35 -0.96 21.00
N LYS A 79 0.04 -0.06 21.91
CA LYS A 79 1.40 0.04 22.47
C LYS A 79 1.85 -1.26 23.15
N GLU A 80 0.97 -1.90 23.91
CA GLU A 80 1.26 -3.19 24.52
C GLU A 80 1.50 -4.29 23.48
N GLN A 81 0.69 -4.31 22.41
CA GLN A 81 0.74 -5.35 21.39
C GLN A 81 1.91 -5.19 20.39
N LEU A 82 2.44 -4.00 20.23
CA LEU A 82 3.56 -3.72 19.30
C LEU A 82 4.84 -4.49 19.66
N ASP A 83 5.01 -4.85 20.92
CA ASP A 83 6.22 -5.43 21.47
C ASP A 83 7.49 -4.69 21.01
N ARG A 84 7.55 -3.41 21.36
CA ARG A 84 8.70 -2.56 21.02
C ARG A 84 9.99 -3.03 21.72
N LYS A 85 9.86 -3.84 22.77
CA LYS A 85 11.00 -4.29 23.57
C LYS A 85 11.80 -5.39 22.88
N THR A 86 11.13 -6.38 22.31
CA THR A 86 11.80 -7.50 21.64
C THR A 86 11.83 -7.34 20.13
N GLY A 87 10.84 -6.64 19.55
CA GLY A 87 10.67 -6.53 18.12
C GLY A 87 10.12 -7.78 17.45
N ASP A 88 9.66 -8.77 18.22
CA ASP A 88 9.23 -10.05 17.72
C ASP A 88 7.93 -10.01 16.91
N TYR A 89 7.83 -10.94 15.96
CA TYR A 89 6.59 -11.17 15.21
C TYR A 89 5.58 -11.89 16.10
N ASN A 90 4.45 -11.23 16.34
CA ASN A 90 3.37 -11.74 17.18
C ASN A 90 2.00 -11.65 16.46
N GLN A 91 0.91 -11.98 17.19
CA GLN A 91 -0.44 -11.98 16.63
C GLN A 91 -0.88 -10.61 16.11
N PHE A 92 -0.45 -9.51 16.75
CA PHE A 92 -0.75 -8.15 16.28
C PHE A 92 -0.24 -7.91 14.86
N TRP A 93 0.99 -8.33 14.58
CA TRP A 93 1.61 -8.22 13.27
C TRP A 93 1.06 -9.22 12.26
N HIS A 94 0.77 -10.45 12.73
CA HIS A 94 0.13 -11.48 11.90
C HIS A 94 -1.19 -10.99 11.31
N ASP A 95 -2.04 -10.37 12.12
CA ASP A 95 -3.34 -9.84 11.68
C ASP A 95 -3.22 -8.68 10.68
N ARG A 96 -2.04 -8.09 10.57
CA ARG A 96 -1.69 -6.98 9.69
C ARG A 96 -0.72 -7.37 8.58
N ASN A 97 -0.57 -8.66 8.35
CA ASN A 97 0.18 -9.21 7.23
C ASN A 97 -0.78 -9.59 6.09
N TYR A 98 -0.86 -8.73 5.09
CA TYR A 98 -1.81 -8.90 3.98
C TYR A 98 -1.36 -9.98 2.99
N LEU A 99 -0.07 -10.34 2.99
CA LEU A 99 0.49 -11.40 2.15
C LEU A 99 -0.19 -12.75 2.41
N LEU A 100 -0.57 -13.03 3.67
CA LEU A 100 -1.23 -14.27 4.07
C LEU A 100 -2.59 -14.48 3.38
N ASN A 101 -3.21 -13.42 2.91
CA ASN A 101 -4.52 -13.46 2.26
C ASN A 101 -4.47 -13.02 0.79
N ALA A 102 -3.29 -12.85 0.22
CA ALA A 102 -3.13 -12.43 -1.18
C ALA A 102 -3.80 -13.42 -2.16
N HIS A 103 -3.80 -14.71 -1.82
CA HIS A 103 -4.45 -15.77 -2.60
C HIS A 103 -5.98 -15.61 -2.75
N LYS A 104 -6.61 -14.75 -1.94
CA LYS A 104 -8.06 -14.47 -2.01
C LYS A 104 -8.41 -13.31 -2.95
N VAL A 105 -7.43 -12.64 -3.51
CA VAL A 105 -7.67 -11.55 -4.47
C VAL A 105 -8.21 -12.15 -5.77
N GLN A 106 -9.28 -11.55 -6.28
CA GLN A 106 -9.94 -11.96 -7.53
C GLN A 106 -9.91 -10.84 -8.58
N ALA A 107 -9.79 -9.60 -8.13
CA ALA A 107 -9.73 -8.43 -9.01
C ALA A 107 -8.39 -8.34 -9.75
N GLU A 108 -8.40 -7.74 -10.93
CA GLU A 108 -7.17 -7.32 -11.61
C GLU A 108 -6.45 -6.25 -10.80
N VAL A 109 -5.11 -6.34 -10.71
CA VAL A 109 -4.34 -5.44 -9.84
C VAL A 109 -3.30 -4.68 -10.64
N VAL A 110 -3.34 -3.35 -10.50
CA VAL A 110 -2.29 -2.45 -10.98
C VAL A 110 -1.54 -1.90 -9.78
N PHE A 111 -0.25 -2.14 -9.76
CA PHE A 111 0.65 -1.54 -8.78
C PHE A 111 1.38 -0.35 -9.38
N THR A 112 1.60 0.67 -8.58
CA THR A 112 2.58 1.73 -8.88
C THR A 112 3.53 1.85 -7.70
N HIS A 113 4.83 1.96 -7.97
CA HIS A 113 5.83 2.03 -6.90
C HIS A 113 7.11 2.73 -7.36
N GLY A 114 7.75 3.47 -6.46
CA GLY A 114 9.02 4.11 -6.71
C GLY A 114 10.20 3.20 -6.38
N SER A 115 11.19 3.14 -7.27
CA SER A 115 12.42 2.37 -7.02
C SER A 115 13.27 2.95 -5.89
N GLN A 116 13.11 4.24 -5.60
CA GLN A 116 13.80 4.96 -4.53
C GLN A 116 12.86 5.28 -3.34
N ASP A 117 11.77 4.53 -3.20
CA ASP A 117 10.85 4.72 -2.08
C ASP A 117 11.52 4.30 -0.78
N TRP A 118 11.90 5.32 0.01
CA TRP A 118 12.54 5.19 1.30
C TRP A 118 11.54 4.95 2.43
N ASN A 119 10.26 5.25 2.20
CA ASN A 119 9.17 5.07 3.16
C ASN A 119 8.59 3.66 3.05
N VAL A 120 7.83 3.40 1.99
CA VAL A 120 7.34 2.05 1.71
C VAL A 120 8.30 1.39 0.71
N LYS A 121 9.25 0.63 1.21
CA LYS A 121 10.33 0.06 0.40
C LYS A 121 9.78 -0.83 -0.74
N PRO A 122 10.47 -0.89 -1.89
CA PRO A 122 10.06 -1.71 -3.03
C PRO A 122 9.82 -3.18 -2.72
N LEU A 123 10.38 -3.69 -1.62
CA LEU A 123 10.13 -5.04 -1.12
C LEU A 123 8.62 -5.32 -0.94
N HIS A 124 7.85 -4.33 -0.52
CA HIS A 124 6.40 -4.48 -0.29
C HIS A 124 5.64 -4.80 -1.57
N VAL A 125 5.90 -4.06 -2.65
CA VAL A 125 5.26 -4.33 -3.93
C VAL A 125 5.76 -5.65 -4.53
N TYR A 126 7.06 -5.93 -4.43
CA TYR A 126 7.64 -7.18 -4.89
C TYR A 126 6.95 -8.39 -4.23
N GLN A 127 6.88 -8.40 -2.89
CA GLN A 127 6.25 -9.50 -2.15
C GLN A 127 4.76 -9.66 -2.51
N MET A 128 4.00 -8.56 -2.58
CA MET A 128 2.58 -8.63 -2.91
C MET A 128 2.36 -9.09 -4.35
N PHE A 129 3.13 -8.58 -5.30
CA PHE A 129 3.04 -8.96 -6.71
C PHE A 129 3.25 -10.47 -6.91
N HIS A 130 4.21 -11.05 -6.19
CA HIS A 130 4.48 -12.49 -6.25
C HIS A 130 3.50 -13.34 -5.43
N ALA A 131 2.91 -12.79 -4.36
CA ALA A 131 1.94 -13.50 -3.55
C ALA A 131 0.54 -13.59 -4.18
N LEU A 132 0.24 -12.73 -5.16
CA LEU A 132 -1.02 -12.80 -5.91
C LEU A 132 -1.09 -14.08 -6.75
N PRO A 133 -2.29 -14.69 -6.89
CA PRO A 133 -2.48 -15.88 -7.71
C PRO A 133 -2.03 -15.68 -9.16
N SER A 134 -1.57 -16.74 -9.79
CA SER A 134 -1.08 -16.69 -11.18
C SER A 134 -2.18 -16.41 -12.21
N HIS A 135 -3.42 -16.72 -11.88
CA HIS A 135 -4.57 -16.48 -12.76
C HIS A 135 -5.09 -15.04 -12.73
N ILE A 136 -4.61 -14.22 -11.78
CA ILE A 136 -4.97 -12.80 -11.70
C ILE A 136 -4.09 -12.00 -12.65
N ASN A 137 -4.70 -11.16 -13.47
CA ASN A 137 -3.99 -10.15 -14.21
C ASN A 137 -3.40 -9.13 -13.25
N LYS A 138 -2.09 -8.94 -13.33
CA LYS A 138 -1.37 -8.03 -12.46
C LYS A 138 -0.33 -7.25 -13.25
N HIS A 139 -0.25 -5.97 -12.95
CA HIS A 139 0.57 -5.00 -13.64
C HIS A 139 1.36 -4.17 -12.65
N LEU A 140 2.56 -3.75 -13.02
CA LEU A 140 3.40 -2.89 -12.20
C LEU A 140 3.96 -1.73 -13.04
N PHE A 141 3.63 -0.52 -12.64
CA PHE A 141 4.32 0.70 -13.07
C PHE A 141 5.40 1.02 -12.04
N PHE A 142 6.67 0.84 -12.43
CA PHE A 142 7.80 1.01 -11.54
C PHE A 142 8.60 2.25 -11.95
N HIS A 143 8.41 3.35 -11.22
CA HIS A 143 9.04 4.63 -11.53
C HIS A 143 10.33 4.84 -10.74
N HIS A 144 11.17 5.76 -11.19
CA HIS A 144 12.48 6.04 -10.57
C HIS A 144 12.39 6.91 -9.30
N GLY A 145 11.23 7.43 -8.98
CA GLY A 145 11.05 8.35 -7.84
C GLY A 145 10.98 7.67 -6.49
N ALA A 146 10.82 8.51 -5.47
CA ALA A 146 10.65 8.12 -4.08
C ALA A 146 9.16 7.77 -3.77
N HIS A 147 8.70 8.07 -2.54
CA HIS A 147 7.33 7.85 -2.10
C HIS A 147 6.37 8.91 -2.68
N VAL A 148 5.99 8.71 -3.93
CA VAL A 148 5.10 9.61 -4.67
C VAL A 148 4.03 8.83 -5.42
N TYR A 149 2.92 9.49 -5.68
CA TYR A 149 1.80 8.91 -6.42
C TYR A 149 1.94 9.17 -7.92
N MET A 150 1.47 8.25 -8.74
CA MET A 150 1.56 8.35 -10.20
C MET A 150 0.86 9.59 -10.77
N ASN A 151 -0.22 10.04 -10.15
CA ASN A 151 -0.89 11.27 -10.56
C ASN A 151 0.00 12.52 -10.42
N ASN A 152 0.98 12.51 -9.51
CA ASN A 152 1.94 13.60 -9.34
C ASN A 152 2.97 13.66 -10.47
N TRP A 153 3.19 12.53 -11.16
CA TRP A 153 4.11 12.43 -12.28
C TRP A 153 3.50 12.88 -13.60
N GLN A 154 2.19 13.09 -13.63
CA GLN A 154 1.44 13.48 -14.84
C GLN A 154 1.73 12.58 -16.05
N SER A 155 2.02 11.30 -15.81
CA SER A 155 2.32 10.34 -16.85
C SER A 155 1.10 10.15 -17.77
N ILE A 156 1.28 10.49 -19.04
CA ILE A 156 0.27 10.28 -20.07
C ILE A 156 0.02 8.78 -20.25
N ASP A 157 1.09 8.00 -20.31
CA ASP A 157 1.02 6.55 -20.50
C ASP A 157 0.24 5.84 -19.38
N PHE A 158 0.50 6.23 -18.12
CA PHE A 158 -0.27 5.69 -17.00
C PHE A 158 -1.75 6.06 -17.10
N ARG A 159 -2.07 7.32 -17.41
CA ARG A 159 -3.44 7.80 -17.50
C ARG A 159 -4.20 7.10 -18.64
N GLU A 160 -3.59 6.96 -19.80
CA GLU A 160 -4.20 6.29 -20.95
C GLU A 160 -4.38 4.80 -20.68
N SER A 161 -3.40 4.15 -20.05
CA SER A 161 -3.50 2.76 -19.61
C SER A 161 -4.66 2.56 -18.62
N MET A 162 -4.81 3.45 -17.64
CA MET A 162 -5.91 3.36 -16.68
C MET A 162 -7.26 3.64 -17.34
N ASN A 163 -7.33 4.59 -18.25
CA ASN A 163 -8.55 4.85 -19.01
C ASN A 163 -8.98 3.63 -19.82
N ALA A 164 -8.06 2.99 -20.53
CA ALA A 164 -8.34 1.79 -21.31
C ALA A 164 -8.81 0.63 -20.41
N LEU A 165 -8.08 0.38 -19.31
CA LEU A 165 -8.41 -0.68 -18.37
C LEU A 165 -9.77 -0.47 -17.70
N LEU A 166 -10.02 0.72 -17.16
CA LEU A 166 -11.27 1.03 -16.46
C LEU A 166 -12.47 1.05 -17.43
N SER A 167 -12.29 1.57 -18.64
CA SER A 167 -13.33 1.53 -19.67
C SER A 167 -13.72 0.10 -20.03
N LYS A 168 -12.74 -0.78 -20.19
CA LYS A 168 -12.97 -2.19 -20.44
C LYS A 168 -13.70 -2.87 -19.29
N LYS A 169 -13.23 -2.69 -18.06
CA LYS A 169 -13.74 -3.40 -16.87
C LYS A 169 -15.07 -2.88 -16.36
N LEU A 170 -15.30 -1.57 -16.42
CA LEU A 170 -16.48 -0.95 -15.81
C LEU A 170 -17.57 -0.62 -16.83
N LEU A 171 -17.19 -0.39 -18.09
CA LEU A 171 -18.14 0.05 -19.13
C LEU A 171 -18.27 -0.97 -20.28
N GLY A 172 -17.44 -2.01 -20.32
CA GLY A 172 -17.42 -2.99 -21.41
C GLY A 172 -16.85 -2.44 -22.73
N ILE A 173 -16.19 -1.29 -22.71
CA ILE A 173 -15.59 -0.66 -23.89
C ILE A 173 -14.14 -1.13 -24.03
N ASP A 174 -13.90 -2.04 -24.98
CA ASP A 174 -12.57 -2.58 -25.24
C ASP A 174 -11.91 -1.83 -26.42
N SER A 175 -10.86 -1.07 -26.10
CA SER A 175 -10.02 -0.39 -27.11
C SER A 175 -9.01 -1.30 -27.79
N GLY A 176 -8.90 -2.56 -27.37
CA GLY A 176 -7.85 -3.49 -27.81
C GLY A 176 -6.50 -3.26 -27.14
N TYR A 177 -6.37 -2.25 -26.31
CA TYR A 177 -5.12 -1.99 -25.59
C TYR A 177 -4.83 -3.10 -24.58
N GLN A 178 -3.61 -3.63 -24.62
CA GLN A 178 -3.13 -4.65 -23.68
C GLN A 178 -2.13 -4.04 -22.72
N LEU A 179 -2.49 -4.01 -21.45
CA LEU A 179 -1.59 -3.48 -20.40
C LEU A 179 -0.44 -4.48 -20.19
N PRO A 180 0.83 -4.05 -20.32
CA PRO A 180 1.99 -4.92 -20.02
C PRO A 180 2.03 -5.35 -18.56
N THR A 181 2.68 -6.48 -18.29
CA THR A 181 2.85 -6.98 -16.91
C THR A 181 3.73 -6.05 -16.08
N VAL A 182 4.80 -5.51 -16.66
CA VAL A 182 5.69 -4.54 -16.01
C VAL A 182 6.01 -3.43 -16.97
N ILE A 183 5.88 -2.22 -16.49
CA ILE A 183 6.29 -1.00 -17.19
C ILE A 183 7.32 -0.32 -16.30
N TRP A 184 8.51 -0.12 -16.85
CA TRP A 184 9.64 0.44 -16.13
C TRP A 184 9.96 1.82 -16.68
N GLN A 185 10.05 2.80 -15.81
CA GLN A 185 10.46 4.14 -16.20
C GLN A 185 11.96 4.23 -16.37
N ASP A 186 12.41 4.84 -17.46
CA ASP A 186 13.83 5.11 -17.70
C ASP A 186 14.35 6.14 -16.67
N ASN A 187 15.43 5.81 -15.98
CA ASN A 187 16.03 6.72 -14.99
C ASN A 187 16.98 7.76 -15.61
N ILE A 188 17.37 7.59 -16.87
CA ILE A 188 18.19 8.55 -17.62
C ILE A 188 17.29 9.52 -18.38
N ALA A 189 16.20 9.01 -18.93
CA ALA A 189 15.21 9.79 -19.64
C ALA A 189 13.82 9.62 -18.95
N PRO A 190 13.56 10.31 -17.84
CA PRO A 190 12.38 10.08 -16.98
C PRO A 190 11.02 10.26 -17.66
N GLN A 191 11.00 10.80 -18.86
CA GLN A 191 9.77 10.92 -19.68
C GLN A 191 9.44 9.63 -20.45
N LYS A 192 10.34 8.63 -20.42
CA LYS A 192 10.15 7.36 -21.11
C LYS A 192 9.71 6.26 -20.14
N TRP A 193 8.75 5.50 -20.59
CA TRP A 193 8.19 4.34 -19.91
C TRP A 193 8.29 3.09 -20.76
#